data_7b7acfb2865d585a1c9600b25145b37e
#
_entry.id   7b7acfb2865d585a1c9600b25145b37e
#
_cell.length_a   1.000
_cell.length_b   1.000
_cell.length_c   1.000
_cell.angle_alpha   90.00
_cell.angle_beta   90.00
_cell.angle_gamma   90.00
#
_symmetry.space_group_name_H-M   'P 1'
#
loop_
_entity.id
_entity.type
_entity.pdbx_description
1 polymer ?
#
loop_
_entity_poly.entity_id
_entity_poly.type
_entity_poly.pdbx_seq_one_letter_code
_entity_poly.pdbx_strand_id
1 'polypeptide(L)'
;QDMKCFKIEDGAISNIFLNEACSSGCGSFLQTFAQALGYDVKKFAALGLFADRPVDLGSRCTVFMNSSVKQAQKDGASIENISAGLSISVVKNALYKVIRASSPEELGRRIVVQGGTFYNEAVLRAFEKEMGVEVIRPDIAGLMGAYGAALFGLRQSHKNHQETSRMMNLAELEAFDQKVVSVKCGGCGNHCQLTINTFADGRKFISGNRCDKPVTGKSEDDS
;
A
#
# COMPACT_ATOMS: atom_id res chain seq x y z
N GLN A 1 3.28 -2.03 1.02
CA GLN A 1 2.15 -1.10 0.89
C GLN A 1 2.56 0.01 -0.07
N ASP A 2 1.87 0.11 -1.18
CA ASP A 2 2.15 1.11 -2.20
C ASP A 2 1.47 2.42 -1.83
N MET A 3 2.16 3.53 -2.09
CA MET A 3 1.55 4.84 -2.04
C MET A 3 1.11 5.24 -3.44
N LYS A 4 -0.09 5.83 -3.52
CA LYS A 4 -0.65 6.37 -4.75
C LYS A 4 -1.11 7.80 -4.49
N CYS A 5 -0.76 8.71 -5.37
CA CYS A 5 -1.23 10.09 -5.32
C CYS A 5 -1.93 10.42 -6.64
N PHE A 6 -3.12 11.03 -6.53
CA PHE A 6 -3.90 11.45 -7.69
C PHE A 6 -4.11 12.95 -7.61
N LYS A 7 -3.89 13.62 -8.72
CA LYS A 7 -4.35 15.01 -8.89
C LYS A 7 -5.66 14.99 -9.65
N ILE A 8 -6.66 15.72 -9.13
CA ILE A 8 -7.98 15.80 -9.72
C ILE A 8 -8.22 17.27 -10.13
N GLU A 9 -8.52 17.48 -11.40
CA GLU A 9 -8.86 18.76 -12.00
C GLU A 9 -10.15 18.59 -12.79
N ASP A 10 -11.10 19.48 -12.59
CA ASP A 10 -12.41 19.48 -13.26
C ASP A 10 -13.16 18.13 -13.16
N GLY A 11 -13.02 17.44 -12.00
CA GLY A 11 -13.67 16.18 -11.73
C GLY A 11 -13.03 14.96 -12.39
N ALA A 12 -11.90 15.13 -13.09
CA ALA A 12 -11.14 14.07 -13.72
C ALA A 12 -9.75 13.92 -13.10
N ILE A 13 -9.19 12.71 -13.17
CA ILE A 13 -7.80 12.48 -12.76
C ILE A 13 -6.89 13.06 -13.83
N SER A 14 -6.14 14.12 -13.49
CA SER A 14 -5.19 14.78 -14.39
C SER A 14 -3.79 14.19 -14.28
N ASN A 15 -3.42 13.66 -13.12
CA ASN A 15 -2.12 13.03 -12.91
C ASN A 15 -2.19 11.92 -11.87
N ILE A 16 -1.33 10.90 -12.03
CA ILE A 16 -1.20 9.75 -11.13
C ILE A 16 0.28 9.54 -10.84
N PHE A 17 0.63 9.57 -9.57
CA PHE A 17 1.95 9.21 -9.08
C PHE A 17 1.87 7.86 -8.39
N LEU A 18 2.60 6.88 -8.89
CA LEU A 18 2.67 5.53 -8.37
C LEU A 18 4.06 5.26 -7.82
N ASN A 19 4.12 4.58 -6.69
CA ASN A 19 5.37 4.03 -6.18
C ASN A 19 5.46 2.55 -6.55
N GLU A 20 6.27 2.25 -7.54
CA GLU A 20 6.46 0.88 -8.04
C GLU A 20 7.62 0.14 -7.36
N ALA A 21 8.54 0.85 -6.72
CA ALA A 21 9.83 0.28 -6.37
C ALA A 21 10.12 0.12 -4.88
N CYS A 22 9.40 0.76 -3.97
CA CYS A 22 9.73 0.73 -2.56
C CYS A 22 8.53 0.96 -1.66
N SER A 23 8.33 0.08 -0.69
CA SER A 23 7.33 0.20 0.37
C SER A 23 7.70 1.27 1.42
N SER A 24 8.46 2.28 1.03
CA SER A 24 8.91 3.36 1.88
C SER A 24 7.73 4.20 2.36
N GLY A 25 7.34 4.12 3.56
CA GLY A 25 6.31 4.95 4.14
C GLY A 25 5.11 4.18 4.65
N CYS A 26 5.27 2.93 4.87
CA CYS A 26 4.17 2.13 5.34
C CYS A 26 4.02 2.15 6.87
N GLY A 27 2.78 2.05 7.30
CA GLY A 27 2.44 1.91 8.71
C GLY A 27 3.11 0.72 9.38
N SER A 28 3.40 -0.36 8.64
CA SER A 28 4.15 -1.51 9.15
C SER A 28 5.56 -1.16 9.64
N PHE A 29 6.22 -0.21 8.98
CA PHE A 29 7.52 0.29 9.43
C PHE A 29 7.42 0.99 10.79
N LEU A 30 6.46 1.92 10.93
CA LEU A 30 6.20 2.61 12.20
C LEU A 30 5.78 1.61 13.30
N GLN A 31 4.98 0.60 12.95
CA GLN A 31 4.60 -0.46 13.87
C GLN A 31 5.81 -1.27 14.35
N THR A 32 6.72 -1.64 13.44
CA THR A 32 7.96 -2.36 13.79
C THR A 32 8.82 -1.55 14.76
N PHE A 33 8.96 -0.24 14.53
CA PHE A 33 9.70 0.62 15.45
C PHE A 33 9.00 0.78 16.80
N ALA A 34 7.69 1.00 16.82
CA ALA A 34 6.92 1.06 18.06
C ALA A 34 7.13 -0.21 18.89
N GLN A 35 6.99 -1.38 18.28
CA GLN A 35 7.19 -2.67 18.92
C GLN A 35 8.63 -2.86 19.43
N ALA A 36 9.63 -2.50 18.63
CA ALA A 36 11.04 -2.59 19.02
C ALA A 36 11.38 -1.69 20.22
N LEU A 37 10.62 -0.60 20.39
CA LEU A 37 10.74 0.32 21.52
C LEU A 37 9.81 -0.05 22.70
N GLY A 38 9.05 -1.15 22.59
CA GLY A 38 8.14 -1.64 23.63
C GLY A 38 6.79 -0.93 23.70
N TYR A 39 6.36 -0.29 22.62
CA TYR A 39 5.12 0.46 22.57
C TYR A 39 4.10 -0.17 21.60
N ASP A 40 2.81 -0.03 21.93
CA ASP A 40 1.74 -0.15 20.96
C ASP A 40 1.81 1.00 19.94
N VAL A 41 1.46 0.73 18.70
CA VAL A 41 1.58 1.71 17.60
C VAL A 41 0.72 2.97 17.81
N LYS A 42 -0.47 2.83 18.40
CA LYS A 42 -1.35 3.98 18.67
C LYS A 42 -0.77 4.85 19.79
N LYS A 43 -0.29 4.21 20.87
CA LYS A 43 0.36 4.91 21.98
C LYS A 43 1.63 5.60 21.50
N PHE A 44 2.43 4.93 20.68
CA PHE A 44 3.64 5.51 20.11
C PHE A 44 3.34 6.73 19.24
N ALA A 45 2.30 6.66 18.40
CA ALA A 45 1.83 7.78 17.60
C ALA A 45 1.36 8.96 18.47
N ALA A 46 0.57 8.68 19.50
CA ALA A 46 0.09 9.72 20.43
C ALA A 46 1.24 10.45 21.13
N LEU A 47 2.26 9.73 21.55
CA LEU A 47 3.47 10.33 22.16
C LEU A 47 4.16 11.31 21.22
N GLY A 48 4.22 10.99 19.90
CA GLY A 48 4.85 11.86 18.90
C GLY A 48 4.20 13.24 18.76
N LEU A 49 2.93 13.40 19.19
CA LEU A 49 2.26 14.70 19.18
C LEU A 49 2.80 15.66 20.25
N PHE A 50 3.45 15.14 21.27
CA PHE A 50 4.00 15.91 22.41
C PHE A 50 5.52 16.12 22.30
N ALA A 51 6.10 15.87 21.13
CA ALA A 51 7.51 16.11 20.88
C ALA A 51 7.84 17.61 20.92
N ASP A 52 8.82 17.98 21.75
CA ASP A 52 9.36 19.34 21.85
C ASP A 52 10.49 19.56 20.84
N ARG A 53 11.26 18.51 20.55
CA ARG A 53 12.41 18.54 19.64
C ARG A 53 12.48 17.25 18.81
N PRO A 54 11.64 17.10 17.78
CA PRO A 54 11.65 15.91 16.92
C PRO A 54 13.07 15.61 16.39
N VAL A 55 13.46 14.34 16.45
CA VAL A 55 14.76 13.91 15.91
C VAL A 55 14.77 14.05 14.40
N ASP A 56 15.81 14.69 13.86
CA ASP A 56 15.98 14.74 12.40
C ASP A 56 16.55 13.40 11.90
N LEU A 57 15.69 12.60 11.28
CA LEU A 57 16.06 11.34 10.67
C LEU A 57 16.23 11.45 9.14
N GLY A 58 16.06 12.67 8.60
CA GLY A 58 16.12 12.92 7.16
C GLY A 58 14.95 12.28 6.41
N SER A 59 15.11 12.14 5.09
CA SER A 59 14.15 11.49 4.18
C SER A 59 14.72 10.21 3.56
N ARG A 60 15.48 9.44 4.31
CA ARG A 60 16.14 8.22 3.82
C ARG A 60 15.17 7.04 3.79
N CYS A 61 15.54 6.02 3.01
CA CYS A 61 14.83 4.74 3.04
C CYS A 61 14.80 4.18 4.48
N THR A 62 13.65 3.64 4.84
CA THR A 62 13.33 3.11 6.17
C THR A 62 14.34 2.07 6.67
N VAL A 63 14.95 1.29 5.78
CA VAL A 63 15.98 0.29 6.12
C VAL A 63 17.18 0.94 6.81
N PHE A 64 17.56 2.14 6.41
CA PHE A 64 18.71 2.86 6.99
C PHE A 64 18.37 3.66 8.25
N MET A 65 17.10 3.78 8.62
CA MET A 65 16.71 4.53 9.83
C MET A 65 17.02 3.81 11.14
N ASN A 66 17.18 2.48 11.12
CA ASN A 66 17.51 1.71 12.33
C ASN A 66 18.75 2.24 13.04
N SER A 67 19.81 2.53 12.30
CA SER A 67 21.05 3.08 12.87
C SER A 67 20.84 4.48 13.42
N SER A 68 20.09 5.33 12.71
CA SER A 68 19.80 6.70 13.14
C SER A 68 18.93 6.74 14.40
N VAL A 69 17.93 5.87 14.50
CA VAL A 69 17.09 5.74 15.70
C VAL A 69 17.91 5.23 16.89
N LYS A 70 18.75 4.21 16.70
CA LYS A 70 19.64 3.72 17.75
C LYS A 70 20.63 4.80 18.21
N GLN A 71 21.14 5.61 17.30
CA GLN A 71 22.00 6.73 17.65
C GLN A 71 21.24 7.78 18.46
N ALA A 72 20.05 8.18 18.02
CA ALA A 72 19.21 9.11 18.75
C ALA A 72 18.90 8.64 20.19
N GLN A 73 18.63 7.32 20.36
CA GLN A 73 18.47 6.73 21.70
C GLN A 73 19.73 6.86 22.58
N LYS A 74 20.91 6.61 22.00
CA LYS A 74 22.19 6.76 22.71
C LYS A 74 22.46 8.22 23.08
N ASP A 75 22.02 9.15 22.26
CA ASP A 75 22.14 10.59 22.47
C ASP A 75 21.09 11.11 23.47
N GLY A 76 20.24 10.24 24.02
CA GLY A 76 19.25 10.58 25.06
C GLY A 76 17.98 11.21 24.51
N ALA A 77 17.66 11.04 23.23
CA ALA A 77 16.39 11.52 22.69
C ALA A 77 15.19 10.82 23.34
N SER A 78 14.15 11.58 23.68
CA SER A 78 12.92 11.03 24.24
C SER A 78 12.13 10.22 23.21
N ILE A 79 11.24 9.35 23.68
CA ILE A 79 10.41 8.52 22.81
C ILE A 79 9.48 9.40 21.97
N GLU A 80 8.97 10.49 22.54
CA GLU A 80 8.16 11.50 21.86
C GLU A 80 8.91 12.07 20.66
N ASN A 81 10.16 12.46 20.87
CA ASN A 81 11.01 13.05 19.84
C ASN A 81 11.40 12.04 18.75
N ILE A 82 11.60 10.77 19.10
CA ILE A 82 11.85 9.68 18.15
C ILE A 82 10.58 9.40 17.33
N SER A 83 9.42 9.29 17.96
CA SER A 83 8.14 9.02 17.29
C SER A 83 7.78 10.13 16.28
N ALA A 84 7.93 11.38 16.68
CA ALA A 84 7.72 12.53 15.78
C ALA A 84 8.73 12.53 14.64
N GLY A 85 10.00 12.30 14.91
CA GLY A 85 11.06 12.24 13.91
C GLY A 85 10.82 11.16 12.85
N LEU A 86 10.38 9.97 13.26
CA LEU A 86 9.98 8.88 12.37
C LEU A 86 8.79 9.27 11.50
N SER A 87 7.76 9.89 12.10
CA SER A 87 6.57 10.33 11.38
C SER A 87 6.89 11.39 10.33
N ILE A 88 7.71 12.38 10.68
CA ILE A 88 8.20 13.43 9.77
C ILE A 88 9.02 12.82 8.64
N SER A 89 9.92 11.89 8.95
CA SER A 89 10.77 11.25 7.95
C SER A 89 9.96 10.42 6.94
N VAL A 90 8.96 9.69 7.40
CA VAL A 90 8.03 8.94 6.55
C VAL A 90 7.29 9.87 5.59
N VAL A 91 6.78 11.01 6.10
CA VAL A 91 6.08 12.00 5.29
C VAL A 91 7.01 12.64 4.25
N LYS A 92 8.20 13.10 4.66
CA LYS A 92 9.19 13.69 3.74
C LYS A 92 9.62 12.71 2.65
N ASN A 93 9.81 11.45 3.02
CA ASN A 93 10.11 10.41 2.04
C ASN A 93 8.97 10.25 1.03
N ALA A 94 7.72 10.17 1.51
CA ALA A 94 6.54 10.07 0.68
C ALA A 94 6.44 11.24 -0.31
N LEU A 95 6.53 12.46 0.17
CA LEU A 95 6.37 13.67 -0.65
C LEU A 95 7.52 13.86 -1.65
N TYR A 96 8.76 13.82 -1.16
CA TYR A 96 9.91 14.27 -1.95
C TYR A 96 10.65 13.14 -2.70
N LYS A 97 10.52 11.88 -2.25
CA LYS A 97 11.19 10.76 -2.91
C LYS A 97 10.25 9.91 -3.76
N VAL A 98 9.02 9.76 -3.32
CA VAL A 98 8.01 8.91 -4.00
C VAL A 98 7.19 9.76 -4.97
N ILE A 99 6.48 10.76 -4.48
CA ILE A 99 5.68 11.69 -5.32
C ILE A 99 6.61 12.60 -6.13
N ARG A 100 7.78 12.92 -5.59
CA ARG A 100 8.77 13.84 -6.17
C ARG A 100 8.20 15.25 -6.35
N ALA A 101 7.35 15.67 -5.44
CA ALA A 101 6.86 17.04 -5.41
C ALA A 101 8.03 18.00 -5.22
N SER A 102 8.10 19.04 -6.04
CA SER A 102 9.13 20.09 -5.94
C SER A 102 8.82 21.04 -4.79
N SER A 103 7.54 21.24 -4.51
CA SER A 103 7.06 22.03 -3.39
C SER A 103 5.67 21.55 -2.92
N PRO A 104 5.25 21.89 -1.70
CA PRO A 104 3.90 21.58 -1.22
C PRO A 104 2.79 22.15 -2.10
N GLU A 105 2.98 23.31 -2.68
CA GLU A 105 1.98 24.01 -3.50
C GLU A 105 1.64 23.24 -4.78
N GLU A 106 2.57 22.42 -5.29
CA GLU A 106 2.36 21.57 -6.47
C GLU A 106 1.24 20.56 -6.27
N LEU A 107 1.04 20.09 -5.03
CA LEU A 107 -0.01 19.14 -4.68
C LEU A 107 -1.37 19.78 -4.43
N GLY A 108 -1.43 21.12 -4.41
CA GLY A 108 -2.65 21.87 -4.17
C GLY A 108 -3.00 22.01 -2.69
N ARG A 109 -4.12 22.68 -2.42
CA ARG A 109 -4.57 23.01 -1.06
C ARG A 109 -5.72 22.15 -0.53
N ARG A 110 -6.40 21.43 -1.41
CA ARG A 110 -7.50 20.53 -1.04
C ARG A 110 -7.02 19.08 -1.13
N ILE A 111 -6.55 18.57 -0.01
CA ILE A 111 -5.91 17.26 0.05
C ILE A 111 -6.79 16.30 0.85
N VAL A 112 -7.09 15.16 0.25
CA VAL A 112 -7.75 14.03 0.92
C VAL A 112 -6.72 12.93 1.11
N VAL A 113 -6.55 12.49 2.35
CA VAL A 113 -5.65 11.39 2.71
C VAL A 113 -6.43 10.14 3.04
N GLN A 114 -5.94 9.00 2.57
CA GLN A 114 -6.59 7.70 2.71
C GLN A 114 -5.57 6.62 3.09
N GLY A 115 -6.07 5.51 3.61
CA GLY A 115 -5.26 4.38 4.02
C GLY A 115 -4.98 4.34 5.51
N GLY A 116 -4.68 3.14 6.01
CA GLY A 116 -4.52 2.89 7.45
C GLY A 116 -3.37 3.67 8.10
N THR A 117 -2.35 4.05 7.33
CA THR A 117 -1.21 4.84 7.84
C THR A 117 -1.65 6.20 8.38
N PHE A 118 -2.68 6.80 7.79
CA PHE A 118 -3.19 8.10 8.24
C PHE A 118 -4.07 8.05 9.50
N TYR A 119 -4.34 6.85 10.03
CA TYR A 119 -4.88 6.72 11.40
C TYR A 119 -3.81 6.99 12.47
N ASN A 120 -2.54 7.06 12.09
CA ASN A 120 -1.48 7.52 12.96
C ASN A 120 -1.50 9.06 13.01
N GLU A 121 -1.89 9.61 14.16
CA GLU A 121 -2.07 11.06 14.35
C GLU A 121 -0.75 11.82 14.19
N ALA A 122 0.38 11.26 14.58
CA ALA A 122 1.68 11.91 14.38
C ALA A 122 2.05 12.00 12.90
N VAL A 123 1.69 11.00 12.09
CA VAL A 123 1.87 11.04 10.62
C VAL A 123 0.96 12.07 10.00
N LEU A 124 -0.32 12.08 10.39
CA LEU A 124 -1.29 13.07 9.92
C LEU A 124 -0.79 14.48 10.19
N ARG A 125 -0.42 14.76 11.44
CA ARG A 125 0.09 16.07 11.85
C ARG A 125 1.39 16.46 11.16
N ALA A 126 2.32 15.51 10.99
CA ALA A 126 3.55 15.74 10.25
C ALA A 126 3.27 16.10 8.78
N PHE A 127 2.28 15.44 8.17
CA PHE A 127 1.87 15.72 6.80
C PHE A 127 1.26 17.11 6.66
N GLU A 128 0.34 17.51 7.56
CA GLU A 128 -0.26 18.84 7.58
C GLU A 128 0.78 19.95 7.77
N LYS A 129 1.74 19.72 8.68
CA LYS A 129 2.83 20.69 8.90
C LYS A 129 3.73 20.84 7.67
N GLU A 130 4.06 19.74 7.01
CA GLU A 130 4.92 19.77 5.82
C GLU A 130 4.20 20.41 4.62
N MET A 131 2.89 20.18 4.50
CA MET A 131 2.05 20.76 3.43
C MET A 131 1.60 22.19 3.72
N GLY A 132 1.66 22.63 4.98
CA GLY A 132 1.16 23.94 5.41
C GLY A 132 -0.36 24.10 5.30
N VAL A 133 -1.11 23.01 5.20
CA VAL A 133 -2.58 22.99 5.09
C VAL A 133 -3.16 21.86 5.93
N GLU A 134 -4.39 22.04 6.41
CA GLU A 134 -5.18 20.95 6.96
C GLU A 134 -5.62 20.01 5.84
N VAL A 135 -5.67 18.72 6.13
CA VAL A 135 -6.07 17.70 5.17
C VAL A 135 -7.37 17.00 5.60
N ILE A 136 -8.12 16.52 4.65
CA ILE A 136 -9.35 15.78 4.89
C ILE A 136 -8.98 14.31 5.05
N ARG A 137 -9.19 13.76 6.25
CA ARG A 137 -9.11 12.33 6.52
C ARG A 137 -10.53 11.81 6.75
N PRO A 138 -11.11 11.03 5.82
CA PRO A 138 -12.41 10.41 6.02
C PRO A 138 -12.39 9.45 7.22
N ASP A 139 -13.50 9.30 7.94
CA ASP A 139 -13.62 8.36 9.06
C ASP A 139 -13.29 6.92 8.65
N ILE A 140 -13.63 6.57 7.41
CA ILE A 140 -13.36 5.27 6.80
C ILE A 140 -12.05 5.24 5.98
N ALA A 141 -11.08 6.11 6.30
CA ALA A 141 -9.85 6.26 5.50
C ALA A 141 -9.16 4.93 5.16
N GLY A 142 -9.16 3.96 6.09
CA GLY A 142 -8.59 2.63 5.87
C GLY A 142 -9.41 1.74 4.94
N LEU A 143 -10.68 2.05 4.71
CA LEU A 143 -11.62 1.27 3.89
C LEU A 143 -11.95 1.95 2.55
N MET A 144 -11.40 3.12 2.27
CA MET A 144 -11.73 3.90 1.07
C MET A 144 -11.48 3.13 -0.23
N GLY A 145 -10.45 2.28 -0.27
CA GLY A 145 -10.20 1.40 -1.42
C GLY A 145 -11.31 0.38 -1.64
N ALA A 146 -11.78 -0.26 -0.56
CA ALA A 146 -12.90 -1.19 -0.62
C ALA A 146 -14.21 -0.49 -1.00
N TYR A 147 -14.45 0.68 -0.44
CA TYR A 147 -15.61 1.52 -0.79
C TYR A 147 -15.60 1.91 -2.27
N GLY A 148 -14.46 2.36 -2.78
CA GLY A 148 -14.31 2.68 -4.21
C GLY A 148 -14.52 1.47 -5.11
N ALA A 149 -14.00 0.30 -4.73
CA ALA A 149 -14.24 -0.95 -5.45
C ALA A 149 -15.72 -1.34 -5.47
N ALA A 150 -16.43 -1.16 -4.36
CA ALA A 150 -17.88 -1.40 -4.28
C ALA A 150 -18.67 -0.46 -5.20
N LEU A 151 -18.34 0.84 -5.20
CA LEU A 151 -18.96 1.81 -6.12
C LEU A 151 -18.69 1.47 -7.59
N PHE A 152 -17.48 1.05 -7.90
CA PHE A 152 -17.12 0.60 -9.24
C PHE A 152 -17.92 -0.63 -9.65
N GLY A 153 -18.00 -1.64 -8.77
CA GLY A 153 -18.79 -2.86 -8.98
C GLY A 153 -20.27 -2.55 -9.21
N LEU A 154 -20.86 -1.67 -8.40
CA LEU A 154 -22.23 -1.22 -8.55
C LEU A 154 -22.47 -0.56 -9.93
N ARG A 155 -21.56 0.33 -10.33
CA ARG A 155 -21.64 1.00 -11.64
C ARG A 155 -21.55 0.00 -12.80
N GLN A 156 -20.67 -1.01 -12.69
CA GLN A 156 -20.54 -2.05 -13.71
C GLN A 156 -21.77 -2.96 -13.77
N SER A 157 -22.34 -3.31 -12.60
CA SER A 157 -23.58 -4.08 -12.53
C SER A 157 -24.73 -3.36 -13.27
N HIS A 158 -24.93 -2.07 -13.00
CA HIS A 158 -25.94 -1.26 -13.69
C HIS A 158 -25.68 -1.17 -15.19
N LYS A 159 -24.42 -0.94 -15.60
CA LYS A 159 -24.05 -0.84 -17.02
C LYS A 159 -24.29 -2.14 -17.78
N ASN A 160 -24.06 -3.27 -17.14
CA ASN A 160 -24.19 -4.60 -17.75
C ASN A 160 -25.56 -5.23 -17.53
N HIS A 161 -26.52 -4.52 -16.92
CA HIS A 161 -27.85 -5.04 -16.54
C HIS A 161 -27.75 -6.36 -15.73
N GLN A 162 -26.71 -6.48 -14.92
CA GLN A 162 -26.45 -7.67 -14.10
C GLN A 162 -27.09 -7.49 -12.72
N GLU A 163 -28.24 -8.09 -12.50
CA GLU A 163 -29.00 -7.97 -11.25
C GLU A 163 -28.51 -8.93 -10.17
N THR A 164 -27.88 -10.04 -10.56
CA THR A 164 -27.41 -11.06 -9.62
C THR A 164 -25.90 -11.20 -9.61
N SER A 165 -25.34 -11.46 -8.43
CA SER A 165 -23.93 -11.76 -8.27
C SER A 165 -23.58 -13.12 -8.87
N ARG A 166 -22.36 -13.23 -9.42
CA ARG A 166 -21.75 -14.51 -9.80
C ARG A 166 -20.90 -15.12 -8.67
N MET A 167 -20.96 -14.51 -7.48
CA MET A 167 -20.31 -15.11 -6.31
C MET A 167 -20.97 -16.45 -5.98
N MET A 168 -20.14 -17.41 -5.61
CA MET A 168 -20.60 -18.69 -5.06
C MET A 168 -21.45 -18.43 -3.81
N ASN A 169 -22.55 -19.14 -3.68
CA ASN A 169 -23.31 -19.17 -2.45
C ASN A 169 -22.59 -20.02 -1.39
N LEU A 170 -23.13 -20.05 -0.16
CA LEU A 170 -22.48 -20.76 0.94
C LEU A 170 -22.34 -22.26 0.68
N ALA A 171 -23.36 -22.90 0.12
CA ALA A 171 -23.32 -24.33 -0.20
C ALA A 171 -22.28 -24.66 -1.30
N GLU A 172 -22.16 -23.79 -2.31
CA GLU A 172 -21.13 -23.92 -3.35
C GLU A 172 -19.73 -23.71 -2.78
N LEU A 173 -19.56 -22.79 -1.81
CA LEU A 173 -18.28 -22.57 -1.11
C LEU A 173 -17.90 -23.76 -0.22
N GLU A 174 -18.87 -24.36 0.49
CA GLU A 174 -18.65 -25.55 1.31
C GLU A 174 -18.30 -26.78 0.46
N ALA A 175 -18.86 -26.87 -0.74
CA ALA A 175 -18.56 -27.93 -1.72
C ALA A 175 -17.36 -27.61 -2.60
N PHE A 176 -16.73 -26.44 -2.43
CA PHE A 176 -15.62 -26.03 -3.26
C PHE A 176 -14.40 -26.89 -3.00
N ASP A 177 -13.95 -27.55 -4.06
CA ASP A 177 -12.73 -28.36 -4.05
C ASP A 177 -11.80 -27.96 -5.20
N GLN A 178 -10.52 -28.05 -4.94
CA GLN A 178 -9.49 -27.80 -5.93
C GLN A 178 -8.33 -28.77 -5.78
N LYS A 179 -7.83 -29.27 -6.91
CA LYS A 179 -6.61 -30.06 -6.97
C LYS A 179 -5.46 -29.16 -7.40
N VAL A 180 -4.42 -29.10 -6.57
CA VAL A 180 -3.20 -28.32 -6.83
C VAL A 180 -2.06 -29.26 -7.23
N VAL A 181 -1.45 -29.01 -8.38
CA VAL A 181 -0.30 -29.79 -8.87
C VAL A 181 0.81 -28.82 -9.25
N SER A 182 2.03 -29.15 -8.83
CA SER A 182 3.22 -28.40 -9.21
C SER A 182 4.04 -29.18 -10.23
N VAL A 183 4.30 -28.57 -11.39
CA VAL A 183 5.03 -29.21 -12.50
C VAL A 183 6.07 -28.29 -13.09
N LYS A 184 7.12 -28.85 -13.69
CA LYS A 184 8.07 -28.06 -14.49
C LYS A 184 7.53 -27.88 -15.90
N CYS A 185 7.53 -26.66 -16.40
CA CYS A 185 7.18 -26.35 -17.79
C CYS A 185 8.27 -26.89 -18.73
N GLY A 186 7.85 -27.62 -19.76
CA GLY A 186 8.72 -28.13 -20.84
C GLY A 186 8.75 -27.24 -22.08
N GLY A 187 8.07 -26.09 -22.09
CA GLY A 187 7.88 -25.27 -23.30
C GLY A 187 9.09 -24.45 -23.76
N CYS A 188 10.11 -24.26 -22.92
CA CYS A 188 11.34 -23.55 -23.28
C CYS A 188 12.43 -23.76 -22.23
N GLY A 189 13.65 -23.25 -22.47
CA GLY A 189 14.81 -23.38 -21.58
C GLY A 189 14.66 -22.76 -20.19
N ASN A 190 13.61 -21.96 -19.92
CA ASN A 190 13.36 -21.39 -18.58
C ASN A 190 12.86 -22.41 -17.56
N HIS A 191 12.25 -23.50 -18.02
CA HIS A 191 11.74 -24.58 -17.15
C HIS A 191 10.98 -24.06 -15.91
N CYS A 192 10.06 -23.10 -16.11
CA CYS A 192 9.30 -22.48 -15.03
C CYS A 192 8.62 -23.51 -14.15
N GLN A 193 8.64 -23.33 -12.84
CA GLN A 193 7.84 -24.11 -11.91
C GLN A 193 6.40 -23.58 -11.96
N LEU A 194 5.49 -24.39 -12.51
CA LEU A 194 4.08 -24.05 -12.65
C LEU A 194 3.28 -24.63 -11.49
N THR A 195 2.33 -23.86 -11.00
CA THR A 195 1.26 -24.33 -10.12
C THR A 195 -0.04 -24.38 -10.91
N ILE A 196 -0.61 -25.55 -11.06
CA ILE A 196 -1.86 -25.79 -11.77
C ILE A 196 -2.95 -26.09 -10.74
N ASN A 197 -3.92 -25.20 -10.63
CA ASN A 197 -5.13 -25.40 -9.85
C ASN A 197 -6.22 -25.90 -10.79
N THR A 198 -6.76 -27.08 -10.53
CA THR A 198 -7.90 -27.64 -11.25
C THR A 198 -9.11 -27.61 -10.32
N PHE A 199 -10.16 -26.91 -10.73
CA PHE A 199 -11.41 -26.77 -10.00
C PHE A 199 -12.37 -27.92 -10.31
N ALA A 200 -13.38 -28.11 -9.45
CA ALA A 200 -14.38 -29.18 -9.60
C ALA A 200 -15.13 -29.15 -10.94
N ASP A 201 -15.29 -27.97 -11.53
CA ASP A 201 -15.92 -27.75 -12.84
C ASP A 201 -14.97 -28.02 -14.03
N GLY A 202 -13.73 -28.46 -13.76
CA GLY A 202 -12.71 -28.76 -14.77
C GLY A 202 -11.90 -27.55 -15.24
N ARG A 203 -12.25 -26.33 -14.83
CA ARG A 203 -11.44 -25.13 -15.13
C ARG A 203 -10.06 -25.26 -14.51
N LYS A 204 -9.07 -24.71 -15.20
CA LYS A 204 -7.68 -24.67 -14.71
C LYS A 204 -7.20 -23.26 -14.58
N PHE A 205 -6.48 -22.99 -13.49
CA PHE A 205 -5.72 -21.76 -13.31
C PHE A 205 -4.23 -22.12 -13.18
N ILE A 206 -3.41 -21.54 -14.04
CA ILE A 206 -1.98 -21.81 -14.11
C ILE A 206 -1.25 -20.56 -13.67
N SER A 207 -0.33 -20.69 -12.73
CA SER A 207 0.53 -19.62 -12.23
C SER A 207 1.99 -20.06 -12.18
N GLY A 208 2.92 -19.09 -11.97
CA GLY A 208 4.36 -19.35 -12.00
C GLY A 208 4.97 -19.32 -13.41
N ASN A 209 4.16 -19.12 -14.43
CA ASN A 209 4.61 -18.94 -15.81
C ASN A 209 5.24 -17.56 -16.02
N ARG A 210 6.28 -17.51 -16.86
CA ARG A 210 6.92 -16.25 -17.33
C ARG A 210 6.49 -15.84 -18.73
N CYS A 211 5.62 -16.63 -19.35
CA CYS A 211 5.04 -16.38 -20.67
C CYS A 211 3.68 -17.07 -20.75
N ASP A 212 2.91 -16.82 -21.79
CA ASP A 212 1.53 -17.32 -21.95
C ASP A 212 1.45 -18.74 -22.54
N LYS A 213 2.56 -19.32 -23.00
CA LYS A 213 2.59 -20.67 -23.61
C LYS A 213 1.89 -21.76 -22.77
N PRO A 214 2.09 -21.85 -21.44
CA PRO A 214 1.42 -22.86 -20.64
C PRO A 214 -0.10 -22.69 -20.56
N VAL A 215 -0.59 -21.47 -20.78
CA VAL A 215 -2.01 -21.11 -20.69
C VAL A 215 -2.69 -21.25 -22.05
N THR A 216 -2.00 -20.82 -23.11
CA THR A 216 -2.57 -20.77 -24.48
C THR A 216 -2.34 -22.05 -25.29
N GLY A 217 -1.39 -22.89 -24.88
CA GLY A 217 -0.99 -24.09 -25.63
C GLY A 217 -0.31 -23.80 -26.98
N LYS A 218 -0.01 -22.54 -27.30
CA LYS A 218 0.65 -22.17 -28.56
C LYS A 218 2.18 -22.25 -28.40
N SER A 219 2.86 -22.92 -29.34
CA SER A 219 4.31 -22.87 -29.52
C SER A 219 4.70 -21.62 -30.35
N GLU A 220 5.95 -21.15 -30.24
CA GLU A 220 6.44 -20.02 -31.04
C GLU A 220 6.48 -20.29 -32.55
N ASP A 221 6.31 -21.55 -32.96
CA ASP A 221 6.34 -21.99 -34.36
C ASP A 221 4.98 -21.80 -35.09
N ASP A 222 3.94 -21.31 -34.38
CA ASP A 222 2.60 -21.06 -34.95
C ASP A 222 2.34 -19.56 -35.25
N SER A 223 3.38 -18.74 -35.43
CA SER A 223 3.25 -17.30 -35.77
C SER A 223 3.90 -16.96 -37.11
#